data_ef2e8a1bb4a5225c4e0305db4f11b0c1
#
_entry.id   ef2e8a1bb4a5225c4e0305db4f11b0c1
#
_cell.length_a   1.000
_cell.length_b   1.000
_cell.length_c   1.000
_cell.angle_alpha   90.00
_cell.angle_beta   90.00
_cell.angle_gamma   90.00
#
_symmetry.space_group_name_H-M   'P 1'
#
loop_
_entity.id
_entity.type
_entity.pdbx_description
1 polymer ?
#
loop_
_entity_poly.entity_id
_entity_poly.type
_entity_poly.pdbx_seq_one_letter_code
_entity_poly.pdbx_strand_id
1 'polypeptide(L)'
;MNALAGIETDQYKHNRMSQAKVEQIQYEIDTWKRLLTFMMDENIWLKNRLVEILKKELGRTNLTSIEAFHNSFIREDDMISVLRNDISEFSKLFKPEQIVKESTLLAEADNKLENIRRHVSLLEKDFSRLKLDFNKYLLQHI
;
A
#
# COMPACT_ATOMS: atom_id res chain seq x y z
N MET A 1 -36.34 29.49 19.91
CA MET A 1 -34.92 29.84 20.11
C MET A 1 -34.02 28.64 20.31
N ASN A 2 -34.45 27.60 21.00
CA ASN A 2 -33.61 26.40 21.23
C ASN A 2 -33.42 25.51 20.01
N ALA A 3 -34.31 25.56 19.02
CA ALA A 3 -34.21 24.74 17.81
C ALA A 3 -33.06 25.19 16.88
N LEU A 4 -32.77 26.48 16.80
CA LEU A 4 -31.69 27.02 15.98
C LEU A 4 -30.32 26.74 16.58
N ALA A 5 -30.20 26.82 17.90
CA ALA A 5 -28.95 26.49 18.59
C ALA A 5 -28.59 25.01 18.49
N GLY A 6 -29.60 24.12 18.51
CA GLY A 6 -29.44 22.68 18.31
C GLY A 6 -28.96 22.32 16.91
N ILE A 7 -29.52 22.97 15.89
CA ILE A 7 -29.13 22.75 14.49
C ILE A 7 -27.70 23.20 14.22
N GLU A 8 -27.28 24.33 14.74
CA GLU A 8 -25.92 24.83 14.62
C GLU A 8 -24.91 23.90 15.31
N THR A 9 -25.27 23.39 16.48
CA THR A 9 -24.38 22.45 17.23
C THR A 9 -24.21 21.13 16.47
N ASP A 10 -25.28 20.61 15.88
CA ASP A 10 -25.24 19.36 15.12
C ASP A 10 -24.42 19.53 13.83
N GLN A 11 -24.58 20.63 13.11
CA GLN A 11 -23.76 20.93 11.93
C GLN A 11 -22.28 21.10 12.29
N TYR A 12 -21.99 21.77 13.40
CA TYR A 12 -20.62 21.94 13.88
C TYR A 12 -20.00 20.60 14.25
N LYS A 13 -20.71 19.72 14.94
CA LYS A 13 -20.25 18.38 15.27
C LYS A 13 -20.02 17.53 14.01
N HIS A 14 -20.92 17.63 13.03
CA HIS A 14 -20.79 16.90 11.78
C HIS A 14 -19.56 17.34 10.99
N ASN A 15 -19.32 18.66 10.85
CA ASN A 15 -18.12 19.20 10.19
C ASN A 15 -16.85 18.81 10.94
N ARG A 16 -16.87 18.81 12.27
CA ARG A 16 -15.75 18.42 13.11
C ARG A 16 -15.39 16.95 12.91
N MET A 17 -16.38 16.05 12.87
CA MET A 17 -16.19 14.64 12.61
C MET A 17 -15.66 14.40 11.22
N SER A 18 -16.16 15.11 10.20
CA SER A 18 -15.69 15.02 8.81
C SER A 18 -14.24 15.44 8.69
N GLN A 19 -13.83 16.52 9.38
CA GLN A 19 -12.47 17.00 9.38
C GLN A 19 -11.51 16.00 10.04
N ALA A 20 -11.89 15.47 11.20
CA ALA A 20 -11.11 14.45 11.90
C ALA A 20 -10.97 13.19 11.05
N LYS A 21 -12.03 12.80 10.35
CA LYS A 21 -12.01 11.64 9.44
C LYS A 21 -11.08 11.89 8.25
N VAL A 22 -11.10 13.07 7.67
CA VAL A 22 -10.21 13.46 6.57
C VAL A 22 -8.75 13.39 7.01
N GLU A 23 -8.43 13.92 8.17
CA GLU A 23 -7.08 13.90 8.73
C GLU A 23 -6.61 12.46 8.96
N GLN A 24 -7.48 11.58 9.45
CA GLN A 24 -7.16 10.18 9.67
C GLN A 24 -6.90 9.46 8.34
N ILE A 25 -7.68 9.72 7.32
CA ILE A 25 -7.49 9.14 5.99
C ILE A 25 -6.17 9.62 5.38
N GLN A 26 -5.84 10.90 5.52
CA GLN A 26 -4.56 11.43 5.05
C GLN A 26 -3.39 10.77 5.77
N TYR A 27 -3.51 10.52 7.05
CA TYR A 27 -2.52 9.79 7.84
C TYR A 27 -2.33 8.37 7.32
N GLU A 28 -3.41 7.65 7.02
CA GLU A 28 -3.33 6.32 6.45
C GLU A 28 -2.65 6.33 5.08
N ILE A 29 -3.00 7.27 4.22
CA ILE A 29 -2.39 7.43 2.90
C ILE A 29 -0.87 7.61 3.01
N ASP A 30 -0.43 8.46 3.92
CA ASP A 30 1.00 8.72 4.13
C ASP A 30 1.71 7.48 4.66
N THR A 31 1.06 6.74 5.54
CA THR A 31 1.58 5.47 6.07
C THR A 31 1.76 4.45 4.95
N TRP A 32 0.78 4.29 4.06
CA TRP A 32 0.87 3.39 2.93
C TRP A 32 1.97 3.79 1.94
N LYS A 33 2.12 5.08 1.67
CA LYS A 33 3.19 5.58 0.80
C LYS A 33 4.56 5.22 1.34
N ARG A 34 4.77 5.37 2.64
CA ARG A 34 6.02 4.98 3.30
C ARG A 34 6.23 3.47 3.24
N LEU A 35 5.19 2.69 3.52
CA LEU A 35 5.26 1.22 3.47
C LEU A 35 5.63 0.73 2.06
N LEU A 36 4.97 1.25 1.03
CA LEU A 36 5.25 0.86 -0.35
C LEU A 36 6.65 1.26 -0.80
N THR A 37 7.13 2.42 -0.38
CA THR A 37 8.51 2.85 -0.64
C THR A 37 9.50 1.90 0.01
N PHE A 38 9.25 1.52 1.25
CA PHE A 38 10.07 0.54 1.97
C PHE A 38 10.09 -0.81 1.26
N MET A 39 8.93 -1.31 0.84
CA MET A 39 8.82 -2.57 0.11
C MET A 39 9.56 -2.52 -1.23
N MET A 40 9.47 -1.40 -1.94
CA MET A 40 10.19 -1.20 -3.19
C MET A 40 11.71 -1.27 -2.98
N ASP A 41 12.20 -0.60 -1.96
CA ASP A 41 13.62 -0.60 -1.62
C ASP A 41 14.09 -2.01 -1.22
N GLU A 42 13.33 -2.71 -0.40
CA GLU A 42 13.63 -4.09 -0.05
C GLU A 42 13.65 -5.01 -1.28
N ASN A 43 12.70 -4.80 -2.19
CA ASN A 43 12.62 -5.63 -3.40
C ASN A 43 13.86 -5.43 -4.28
N ILE A 44 14.40 -4.21 -4.35
CA ILE A 44 15.67 -3.94 -5.03
C ILE A 44 16.81 -4.74 -4.38
N TRP A 45 16.87 -4.76 -3.06
CA TRP A 45 17.86 -5.53 -2.30
C TRP A 45 17.77 -7.02 -2.61
N LEU A 46 16.58 -7.57 -2.66
CA LEU A 46 16.36 -8.98 -2.96
C LEU A 46 16.77 -9.33 -4.39
N LYS A 47 16.44 -8.49 -5.34
CA LYS A 47 16.86 -8.67 -6.74
C LYS A 47 18.38 -8.59 -6.89
N ASN A 48 19.01 -7.67 -6.21
CA ASN A 48 20.47 -7.55 -6.21
C ASN A 48 21.13 -8.78 -5.59
N ARG A 49 20.58 -9.29 -4.50
CA ARG A 49 21.07 -10.51 -3.87
C ARG A 49 20.97 -11.70 -4.80
N LEU A 50 19.87 -11.80 -5.52
CA LEU A 50 19.66 -12.86 -6.51
C LEU A 50 20.71 -12.80 -7.63
N VAL A 51 21.02 -11.61 -8.13
CA VAL A 51 22.06 -11.40 -9.17
C VAL A 51 23.43 -11.81 -8.63
N GLU A 52 23.77 -11.45 -7.39
CA GLU A 52 25.03 -11.84 -6.76
C GLU A 52 25.18 -13.35 -6.69
N ILE A 53 24.11 -14.04 -6.32
CA ILE A 53 24.10 -15.50 -6.20
C ILE A 53 24.27 -16.14 -7.57
N LEU A 54 23.60 -15.63 -8.60
CA LEU A 54 23.78 -16.11 -9.97
C LEU A 54 25.23 -16.00 -10.44
N LYS A 55 25.91 -14.92 -10.08
CA LYS A 55 27.32 -14.71 -10.47
C LYS A 55 28.27 -15.65 -9.74
N LYS A 56 28.03 -15.89 -8.45
CA LYS A 56 28.96 -16.67 -7.59
C LYS A 56 28.72 -18.17 -7.64
N GLU A 57 27.49 -18.59 -7.83
CA GLU A 57 27.06 -19.99 -7.71
C GLU A 57 26.57 -20.57 -9.03
N LEU A 58 27.08 -20.05 -10.15
CA LEU A 58 26.73 -20.54 -11.48
C LEU A 58 27.10 -22.03 -11.60
N GLY A 59 26.09 -22.87 -11.77
CA GLY A 59 26.22 -24.32 -11.86
C GLY A 59 25.83 -25.08 -10.60
N ARG A 60 25.69 -24.44 -9.45
CA ARG A 60 25.23 -25.08 -8.19
C ARG A 60 23.77 -24.79 -7.89
N THR A 61 23.23 -23.71 -8.43
CA THR A 61 21.84 -23.31 -8.20
C THR A 61 20.95 -23.80 -9.33
N ASN A 62 19.74 -24.18 -8.98
CA ASN A 62 18.73 -24.54 -9.96
C ASN A 62 18.21 -23.27 -10.64
N LEU A 63 18.55 -23.08 -11.91
CA LEU A 63 18.16 -21.91 -12.69
C LEU A 63 16.64 -21.74 -12.74
N THR A 64 15.88 -22.81 -12.81
CA THR A 64 14.42 -22.76 -12.83
C THR A 64 13.87 -22.11 -11.55
N SER A 65 14.41 -22.48 -10.39
CA SER A 65 13.99 -21.88 -9.11
C SER A 65 14.40 -20.40 -9.03
N ILE A 66 15.60 -20.08 -9.50
CA ILE A 66 16.09 -18.70 -9.51
C ILE A 66 15.24 -17.82 -10.44
N GLU A 67 14.89 -18.31 -11.61
CA GLU A 67 14.01 -17.61 -12.54
C GLU A 67 12.61 -17.39 -11.93
N ALA A 68 12.10 -18.38 -11.21
CA ALA A 68 10.81 -18.27 -10.54
C ALA A 68 10.84 -17.16 -9.48
N PHE A 69 11.90 -17.06 -8.68
CA PHE A 69 12.06 -15.97 -7.71
C PHE A 69 12.20 -14.61 -8.41
N HIS A 70 13.00 -14.56 -9.47
CA HIS A 70 13.17 -13.33 -10.24
C HIS A 70 11.83 -12.82 -10.78
N ASN A 71 11.04 -13.72 -11.37
CA ASN A 71 9.71 -13.37 -11.90
C ASN A 71 8.77 -12.91 -10.79
N SER A 72 8.87 -13.52 -9.60
CA SER A 72 8.08 -13.10 -8.44
C SER A 72 8.47 -11.69 -7.97
N PHE A 73 9.75 -11.36 -7.93
CA PHE A 73 10.21 -10.01 -7.57
C PHE A 73 9.75 -8.98 -8.60
N ILE A 74 9.78 -9.30 -9.89
CA ILE A 74 9.28 -8.42 -10.96
C ILE A 74 7.79 -8.18 -10.78
N ARG A 75 7.03 -9.24 -10.47
CA ARG A 75 5.59 -9.12 -10.22
C ARG A 75 5.29 -8.24 -9.02
N GLU A 76 6.09 -8.33 -7.95
CA GLU A 76 5.95 -7.45 -6.79
C GLU A 76 6.20 -5.99 -7.18
N ASP A 77 7.20 -5.70 -8.00
CA ASP A 77 7.45 -4.34 -8.51
C ASP A 77 6.22 -3.80 -9.22
N ASP A 78 5.61 -4.60 -10.09
CA ASP A 78 4.42 -4.21 -10.85
C ASP A 78 3.23 -3.94 -9.93
N MET A 79 3.00 -4.81 -8.95
CA MET A 79 1.91 -4.66 -7.99
C MET A 79 2.10 -3.44 -7.09
N ILE A 80 3.32 -3.19 -6.64
CA ILE A 80 3.67 -1.99 -5.86
C ILE A 80 3.37 -0.74 -6.69
N SER A 81 3.77 -0.73 -7.96
CA SER A 81 3.55 0.41 -8.86
C SER A 81 2.07 0.69 -9.09
N VAL A 82 1.28 -0.34 -9.33
CA VAL A 82 -0.17 -0.21 -9.52
C VAL A 82 -0.81 0.37 -8.26
N LEU A 83 -0.47 -0.17 -7.10
CA LEU A 83 -1.05 0.27 -5.83
C LEU A 83 -0.62 1.69 -5.47
N ARG A 84 0.64 2.06 -5.74
CA ARG A 84 1.11 3.44 -5.56
C ARG A 84 0.31 4.41 -6.43
N ASN A 85 0.05 4.03 -7.66
CA ASN A 85 -0.76 4.84 -8.56
C ASN A 85 -2.19 4.98 -8.06
N ASP A 86 -2.80 3.89 -7.61
CA ASP A 86 -4.16 3.91 -7.05
C ASP A 86 -4.26 4.83 -5.83
N ILE A 87 -3.28 4.75 -4.94
CA ILE A 87 -3.21 5.60 -3.75
C ILE A 87 -3.03 7.07 -4.14
N SER A 88 -2.17 7.34 -5.13
CA SER A 88 -1.94 8.70 -5.62
C SER A 88 -3.21 9.30 -6.23
N GLU A 89 -3.92 8.54 -7.06
CA GLU A 89 -5.19 8.98 -7.64
C GLU A 89 -6.26 9.21 -6.58
N PHE A 90 -6.36 8.31 -5.60
CA PHE A 90 -7.25 8.48 -4.47
C PHE A 90 -6.92 9.73 -3.67
N SER A 91 -5.62 9.96 -3.41
CA SER A 91 -5.15 11.14 -2.68
C SER A 91 -5.53 12.45 -3.38
N LYS A 92 -5.50 12.48 -4.71
CA LYS A 92 -5.89 13.66 -5.50
C LYS A 92 -7.38 13.95 -5.40
N LEU A 93 -8.21 12.91 -5.39
CA LEU A 93 -9.66 13.03 -5.24
C LEU A 93 -10.05 13.43 -3.82
N PHE A 94 -9.19 13.09 -2.85
CA PHE A 94 -9.47 13.28 -1.44
C PHE A 94 -8.87 14.57 -0.90
N LYS A 95 -9.26 15.70 -1.49
CA LYS A 95 -8.87 17.02 -0.98
C LYS A 95 -9.90 17.48 0.06
N PRO A 96 -9.44 18.02 1.21
CA PRO A 96 -10.35 18.47 2.27
C PRO A 96 -11.45 19.42 1.79
N GLU A 97 -11.12 20.26 0.81
CA GLU A 97 -12.01 21.25 0.24
C GLU A 97 -13.18 20.66 -0.56
N GLN A 98 -12.98 19.47 -1.14
CA GLN A 98 -13.99 18.80 -1.95
C GLN A 98 -14.93 17.91 -1.14
N ILE A 99 -14.45 17.37 -0.03
CA ILE A 99 -15.20 16.38 0.78
C ILE A 99 -16.26 17.04 1.65
N VAL A 100 -16.00 18.27 2.10
CA VAL A 100 -16.95 19.03 2.93
C VAL A 100 -18.21 19.41 2.16
N LYS A 101 -18.18 19.35 0.83
CA LYS A 101 -19.30 19.81 -0.01
C LYS A 101 -20.29 18.73 -0.47
N GLU A 102 -19.92 17.43 -0.40
CA GLU A 102 -20.79 16.37 -0.94
C GLU A 102 -20.72 15.09 -0.09
N SER A 103 -21.85 14.76 0.55
CA SER A 103 -22.00 13.55 1.37
C SER A 103 -21.92 12.24 0.56
N THR A 104 -22.21 12.29 -0.74
CA THR A 104 -22.08 11.14 -1.64
C THR A 104 -20.64 10.75 -1.91
N LEU A 105 -19.74 11.72 -1.95
CA LEU A 105 -18.29 11.47 -2.09
C LEU A 105 -17.71 10.73 -0.90
N LEU A 106 -18.24 10.90 0.29
CA LEU A 106 -17.77 10.20 1.49
C LEU A 106 -18.04 8.69 1.42
N ALA A 107 -19.21 8.29 0.90
CA ALA A 107 -19.53 6.88 0.75
C ALA A 107 -18.65 6.20 -0.30
N GLU A 108 -18.41 6.85 -1.44
CA GLU A 108 -17.50 6.36 -2.47
C GLU A 108 -16.06 6.31 -1.97
N ALA A 109 -15.64 7.33 -1.24
CA ALA A 109 -14.31 7.39 -0.63
C ALA A 109 -14.10 6.25 0.37
N ASP A 110 -15.10 5.94 1.20
CA ASP A 110 -15.03 4.83 2.15
C ASP A 110 -14.86 3.49 1.44
N ASN A 111 -15.57 3.26 0.34
CA ASN A 111 -15.44 2.02 -0.44
C ASN A 111 -14.05 1.89 -1.08
N LYS A 112 -13.54 2.96 -1.68
CA LYS A 112 -12.21 2.98 -2.26
C LYS A 112 -11.13 2.80 -1.20
N LEU A 113 -11.29 3.45 -0.06
CA LEU A 113 -10.39 3.34 1.07
C LEU A 113 -10.29 1.90 1.56
N GLU A 114 -11.44 1.23 1.71
CA GLU A 114 -11.48 -0.17 2.14
C GLU A 114 -10.82 -1.10 1.13
N ASN A 115 -11.02 -0.85 -0.16
CA ASN A 115 -10.36 -1.60 -1.22
C ASN A 115 -8.84 -1.43 -1.17
N ILE A 116 -8.36 -0.21 -0.98
CA ILE A 116 -6.93 0.06 -0.86
C ILE A 116 -6.35 -0.62 0.38
N ARG A 117 -7.02 -0.53 1.53
CA ARG A 117 -6.60 -1.22 2.75
C ARG A 117 -6.40 -2.71 2.53
N ARG A 118 -7.35 -3.34 1.85
CA ARG A 118 -7.28 -4.76 1.55
C ARG A 118 -6.12 -5.10 0.62
N HIS A 119 -5.93 -4.32 -0.44
CA HIS A 119 -4.84 -4.53 -1.38
C HIS A 119 -3.47 -4.32 -0.74
N VAL A 120 -3.32 -3.30 0.10
CA VAL A 120 -2.08 -3.06 0.86
C VAL A 120 -1.78 -4.26 1.77
N SER A 121 -2.78 -4.73 2.49
CA SER A 121 -2.63 -5.86 3.41
C SER A 121 -2.23 -7.15 2.67
N LEU A 122 -2.86 -7.44 1.54
CA LEU A 122 -2.53 -8.61 0.72
C LEU A 122 -1.12 -8.52 0.14
N LEU A 123 -0.76 -7.35 -0.39
CA LEU A 123 0.57 -7.13 -0.95
C LEU A 123 1.66 -7.31 0.11
N GLU A 124 1.44 -6.78 1.30
CA GLU A 124 2.36 -6.91 2.44
C GLU A 124 2.56 -8.37 2.85
N LYS A 125 1.48 -9.13 2.93
CA LYS A 125 1.54 -10.56 3.25
C LYS A 125 2.27 -11.36 2.18
N ASP A 126 1.96 -11.12 0.92
CA ASP A 126 2.58 -11.83 -0.20
C ASP A 126 4.07 -11.51 -0.29
N PHE A 127 4.43 -10.25 -0.09
CA PHE A 127 5.84 -9.83 -0.10
C PHE A 127 6.62 -10.45 1.06
N SER A 128 6.06 -10.46 2.26
CA SER A 128 6.68 -11.08 3.43
C SER A 128 6.91 -12.57 3.23
N ARG A 129 5.94 -13.25 2.62
CA ARG A 129 6.05 -14.67 2.29
C ARG A 129 7.14 -14.93 1.24
N LEU A 130 7.18 -14.10 0.21
CA LEU A 130 8.20 -14.20 -0.84
C LEU A 130 9.60 -14.04 -0.26
N LYS A 131 9.81 -13.05 0.61
CA LYS A 131 11.09 -12.85 1.30
C LYS A 131 11.49 -14.09 2.11
N LEU A 132 10.55 -14.61 2.86
CA LEU A 132 10.80 -15.78 3.70
C LEU A 132 11.17 -17.00 2.85
N ASP A 133 10.44 -17.24 1.79
CA ASP A 133 10.67 -18.37 0.89
C ASP A 133 12.02 -18.26 0.19
N PHE A 134 12.36 -17.05 -0.26
CA PHE A 134 13.65 -16.80 -0.89
C PHE A 134 14.82 -17.02 0.08
N ASN A 135 14.72 -16.49 1.29
CA ASN A 135 15.76 -16.67 2.30
C ASN A 135 15.93 -18.14 2.68
N LYS A 136 14.86 -18.87 2.83
CA LYS A 136 14.90 -20.32 3.09
C LYS A 136 15.58 -21.07 1.94
N TYR A 137 15.21 -20.74 0.72
CA TYR A 137 15.80 -21.35 -0.47
C TYR A 137 17.33 -21.12 -0.49
N LEU A 138 17.78 -19.89 -0.24
CA LEU A 138 19.19 -19.56 -0.23
C LEU A 138 19.95 -20.36 0.83
N LEU A 139 19.42 -20.46 2.03
CA LEU A 139 20.07 -21.25 3.12
C LEU A 139 20.18 -22.72 2.79
N GLN A 140 19.29 -23.26 1.99
CA GLN A 140 19.30 -24.68 1.60
C GLN A 140 20.19 -24.99 0.40
N HIS A 141 20.46 -23.99 -0.45
CA HIS A 141 21.11 -24.21 -1.75
C HIS A 141 22.44 -23.47 -1.94
N ILE A 142 22.84 -22.71 -0.94
CA ILE A 142 24.17 -22.08 -0.90
C ILE A 142 24.93 -22.51 0.36
#